data_46b9bb7545ffc22f4dc116b855c1b772
#
_entry.id   46b9bb7545ffc22f4dc116b855c1b772
#
_cell.length_a   1.000
_cell.length_b   1.000
_cell.length_c   1.000
_cell.angle_alpha   90.00
_cell.angle_beta   90.00
_cell.angle_gamma   90.00
#
_symmetry.space_group_name_H-M   'P 1'
#
loop_
_entity.id
_entity.type
_entity.pdbx_description
1 polymer ?
#
loop_
_entity_poly.entity_id
_entity_poly.type
_entity_poly.pdbx_seq_one_letter_code
_entity_poly.pdbx_strand_id
1 'polypeptide(L)'
;MPQIRLKLKQATIALAALPFAVGIALAKDTPEAKKGVTEAEVKYQAGGSPLAGEPMHQNINPKAPPMTAAEFSKARQIYFERCAGCHGVLRKGATGKPLTTDITLDKGTEYLKVFIAYGSPAGMPNWQTSGEMTAEEVDLMARYVQQEPPTPPEFGMKEMKATWKVLVPPEKRPTKKMNNYNIDNIFSTTLRDSGEVALIDGDTKQIINIVKTGYAVHISRLSASGRYLFVIGRDARINLIDLWMEKPDNVAEIKIGLEARSVDTSKAKGFEDKYAIAGSYWPPQYVLMNGDTLEPLKIVSTRGMTVDTQDYHPEPRVASIVATHDKPEFVVNVKETGKILLVNYSDIDNLKVTEIGAARFLHDGGWDSSKRYFLVAANQSNKVAVVDTKDSKLAALVDVGKIPHPGRGANFVHPKFGPVWATGHLGDESVALIGTDPEKHKDQAWKVVQNLKGQGGGSLFIKTHPKSKYLYVDTPLNPDAKISQSVAVFDLENLDKPYQVLPIAEWAGLSDDGAKRVVQPEFNKAGDEVWFSVWSAKDKESAIVVVDDKTLKLKTVIKDPKLITPTGHFNVYNTQHDIY
;
A
#
# COMPACT_ATOMS: atom_id res chain seq x y z
N MET A 1 69.17 1.63 -19.28
CA MET A 1 69.63 2.55 -20.35
C MET A 1 69.08 2.01 -21.67
N PRO A 2 68.53 2.80 -22.61
CA PRO A 2 68.44 4.27 -22.67
C PRO A 2 66.99 4.82 -22.66
N GLN A 3 66.91 6.11 -22.31
CA GLN A 3 65.73 6.93 -22.37
C GLN A 3 65.43 7.34 -23.84
N ILE A 4 64.16 7.34 -24.25
CA ILE A 4 63.70 8.00 -25.47
C ILE A 4 62.78 9.19 -25.03
N ARG A 5 63.29 10.41 -25.26
CA ARG A 5 62.51 11.63 -25.15
C ARG A 5 61.75 11.83 -26.47
N LEU A 6 60.39 11.96 -26.37
CA LEU A 6 59.59 12.45 -27.50
C LEU A 6 59.29 13.92 -27.31
N LYS A 7 59.67 14.72 -28.28
CA LYS A 7 59.43 16.19 -28.35
C LYS A 7 58.00 16.43 -28.83
N LEU A 8 57.20 17.17 -28.02
CA LEU A 8 55.94 17.75 -28.47
C LEU A 8 56.25 18.94 -29.38
N LYS A 9 55.74 18.93 -30.61
CA LYS A 9 55.63 20.13 -31.48
C LYS A 9 54.30 20.80 -31.19
N GLN A 10 54.35 22.05 -30.76
CA GLN A 10 53.18 22.93 -30.68
C GLN A 10 52.77 23.33 -32.10
N ALA A 11 51.52 23.05 -32.46
CA ALA A 11 50.89 23.59 -33.66
C ALA A 11 49.85 24.64 -33.19
N THR A 12 50.15 25.88 -33.50
CA THR A 12 49.27 27.05 -33.28
C THR A 12 48.22 27.03 -34.40
N ILE A 13 46.94 26.82 -34.03
CA ILE A 13 45.83 27.00 -34.97
C ILE A 13 45.16 28.32 -34.63
N ALA A 14 45.23 29.28 -35.56
CA ALA A 14 44.55 30.56 -35.51
C ALA A 14 43.04 30.32 -35.73
N LEU A 15 42.19 30.65 -34.74
CA LEU A 15 40.77 30.70 -34.92
C LEU A 15 40.37 32.03 -35.56
N ALA A 16 39.88 31.97 -36.79
CA ALA A 16 39.22 33.11 -37.44
C ALA A 16 37.80 33.22 -36.89
N ALA A 17 37.49 34.30 -36.21
CA ALA A 17 36.14 34.63 -35.72
C ALA A 17 35.28 35.14 -36.90
N LEU A 18 34.28 34.35 -37.29
CA LEU A 18 33.15 34.80 -38.12
C LEU A 18 31.96 35.15 -37.20
N PRO A 19 31.33 36.30 -37.33
CA PRO A 19 30.14 36.62 -36.55
C PRO A 19 28.93 35.92 -37.21
N PHE A 20 28.40 34.89 -36.57
CA PHE A 20 27.06 34.41 -36.85
C PHE A 20 26.05 35.32 -36.18
N ALA A 21 25.43 36.22 -36.95
CA ALA A 21 24.21 36.90 -36.54
C ALA A 21 23.07 35.86 -36.56
N VAL A 22 22.77 35.27 -35.39
CA VAL A 22 21.53 34.52 -35.19
C VAL A 22 20.43 35.54 -34.95
N GLY A 23 19.63 35.80 -35.98
CA GLY A 23 18.37 36.52 -35.86
C GLY A 23 17.46 35.75 -34.92
N ILE A 24 17.25 36.28 -33.72
CA ILE A 24 16.18 35.83 -32.83
C ILE A 24 14.87 36.30 -33.47
N ALA A 25 14.23 35.41 -34.22
CA ALA A 25 12.82 35.57 -34.52
C ALA A 25 12.09 35.42 -33.18
N LEU A 26 11.65 36.54 -32.61
CA LEU A 26 10.65 36.53 -31.53
C LEU A 26 9.39 35.91 -32.11
N ALA A 27 9.17 34.63 -31.82
CA ALA A 27 7.88 33.99 -31.95
C ALA A 27 6.94 34.75 -31.00
N LYS A 28 6.13 35.63 -31.54
CA LYS A 28 4.87 36.06 -30.91
C LYS A 28 4.00 34.83 -30.89
N ASP A 29 3.42 34.54 -29.73
CA ASP A 29 2.59 33.42 -29.32
C ASP A 29 3.36 32.32 -28.58
N THR A 30 3.88 32.67 -27.39
CA THR A 30 3.94 31.72 -26.30
C THR A 30 2.50 31.46 -25.87
N PRO A 31 1.99 30.20 -25.94
CA PRO A 31 0.74 29.90 -25.28
C PRO A 31 0.89 30.32 -23.82
N GLU A 32 -0.07 31.09 -23.30
CA GLU A 32 -0.15 31.37 -21.86
C GLU A 32 0.12 30.08 -21.10
N ALA A 33 1.09 30.11 -20.20
CA ALA A 33 1.31 29.02 -19.27
C ALA A 33 -0.05 28.78 -18.59
N LYS A 34 -0.68 27.63 -18.89
CA LYS A 34 -1.94 27.25 -18.29
C LYS A 34 -1.79 27.42 -16.80
N LYS A 35 -2.67 28.20 -16.18
CA LYS A 35 -2.76 28.35 -14.72
C LYS A 35 -2.62 26.97 -14.10
N GLY A 36 -1.70 26.85 -13.16
CA GLY A 36 -1.53 25.60 -12.41
C GLY A 36 -2.87 25.12 -11.87
N VAL A 37 -3.01 23.81 -11.73
CA VAL A 37 -4.21 23.15 -11.24
C VAL A 37 -4.78 23.94 -10.07
N THR A 38 -6.00 24.46 -10.21
CA THR A 38 -6.65 25.24 -9.16
C THR A 38 -7.08 24.34 -8.00
N GLU A 39 -7.30 24.94 -6.82
CA GLU A 39 -7.80 24.20 -5.65
C GLU A 39 -9.13 23.47 -5.96
N ALA A 40 -9.93 23.99 -6.90
CA ALA A 40 -11.16 23.37 -7.38
C ALA A 40 -10.90 22.12 -8.21
N GLU A 41 -9.82 22.08 -8.98
CA GLU A 41 -9.39 20.93 -9.80
C GLU A 41 -8.73 19.84 -8.98
N VAL A 42 -8.27 20.18 -7.78
CA VAL A 42 -7.71 19.24 -6.79
C VAL A 42 -8.76 18.83 -5.76
N LYS A 43 -9.97 19.35 -5.80
CA LYS A 43 -11.04 18.96 -4.90
C LYS A 43 -11.51 17.55 -5.20
N TYR A 44 -11.17 16.67 -4.29
CA TYR A 44 -11.77 15.34 -4.23
C TYR A 44 -13.18 15.42 -3.67
N GLN A 45 -14.11 14.88 -4.43
CA GLN A 45 -15.32 14.35 -3.82
C GLN A 45 -14.99 12.96 -3.25
N ALA A 46 -15.57 12.59 -2.13
CA ALA A 46 -15.44 11.25 -1.59
C ALA A 46 -15.79 10.23 -2.69
N GLY A 47 -14.85 9.30 -2.96
CA GLY A 47 -14.99 8.32 -4.04
C GLY A 47 -14.55 8.78 -5.44
N GLY A 48 -14.07 10.01 -5.62
CA GLY A 48 -13.63 10.51 -6.92
C GLY A 48 -12.13 10.30 -7.21
N SER A 49 -11.79 10.07 -8.47
CA SER A 49 -10.40 10.08 -8.93
C SER A 49 -9.84 11.51 -8.91
N PRO A 50 -8.58 11.71 -8.47
CA PRO A 50 -7.91 13.00 -8.55
C PRO A 50 -7.77 13.55 -9.97
N LEU A 51 -7.86 12.68 -10.94
CA LEU A 51 -7.76 13.01 -12.37
C LEU A 51 -9.13 13.26 -13.01
N ALA A 52 -10.23 13.04 -12.28
CA ALA A 52 -11.57 13.32 -12.77
C ALA A 52 -11.76 14.83 -12.99
N GLY A 53 -12.24 15.21 -14.16
CA GLY A 53 -12.52 16.60 -14.50
C GLY A 53 -11.35 17.40 -15.09
N GLU A 54 -10.12 16.88 -15.12
CA GLU A 54 -9.03 17.55 -15.82
C GLU A 54 -9.20 17.49 -17.34
N PRO A 55 -9.10 18.62 -18.08
CA PRO A 55 -9.07 18.60 -19.54
C PRO A 55 -7.73 18.00 -19.98
N MET A 56 -7.74 16.73 -20.34
CA MET A 56 -6.55 16.04 -20.81
C MET A 56 -6.55 15.96 -22.32
N HIS A 57 -5.40 16.28 -22.94
CA HIS A 57 -5.15 15.91 -24.32
C HIS A 57 -5.08 14.39 -24.43
N GLN A 58 -6.09 13.83 -25.07
CA GLN A 58 -6.08 12.42 -25.43
C GLN A 58 -5.20 12.25 -26.66
N ASN A 59 -4.10 11.53 -26.53
CA ASN A 59 -3.46 10.93 -27.67
C ASN A 59 -4.33 9.75 -28.10
N ILE A 60 -5.28 10.01 -28.98
CA ILE A 60 -6.13 8.96 -29.53
C ILE A 60 -5.24 8.05 -30.36
N ASN A 61 -5.03 6.81 -29.90
CA ASN A 61 -4.37 5.80 -30.72
C ASN A 61 -5.34 5.40 -31.85
N PRO A 62 -5.00 5.65 -33.14
CA PRO A 62 -5.92 5.37 -34.25
C PRO A 62 -6.21 3.86 -34.44
N LYS A 63 -5.43 3.00 -33.81
CA LYS A 63 -5.65 1.55 -33.78
C LYS A 63 -6.56 1.09 -32.64
N ALA A 64 -6.80 1.94 -31.65
CA ALA A 64 -7.63 1.61 -30.51
C ALA A 64 -9.12 1.79 -30.84
N PRO A 65 -10.01 1.03 -30.17
CA PRO A 65 -11.45 1.24 -30.29
C PRO A 65 -11.84 2.68 -29.97
N PRO A 66 -12.74 3.31 -30.75
CA PRO A 66 -13.10 4.71 -30.54
C PRO A 66 -13.79 4.92 -29.19
N MET A 67 -13.54 6.08 -28.59
CA MET A 67 -14.15 6.52 -27.34
C MET A 67 -14.52 8.00 -27.44
N THR A 68 -15.65 8.38 -26.87
CA THR A 68 -15.99 9.79 -26.66
C THR A 68 -15.17 10.37 -25.49
N ALA A 69 -15.09 11.70 -25.41
CA ALA A 69 -14.41 12.37 -24.30
C ALA A 69 -15.05 12.04 -22.93
N ALA A 70 -16.37 11.90 -22.89
CA ALA A 70 -17.10 11.53 -21.68
C ALA A 70 -16.80 10.08 -21.24
N GLU A 71 -16.79 9.13 -22.19
CA GLU A 71 -16.40 7.75 -21.94
C GLU A 71 -14.95 7.66 -21.45
N PHE A 72 -14.04 8.38 -22.09
CA PHE A 72 -12.64 8.41 -21.68
C PHE A 72 -12.47 8.95 -20.26
N SER A 73 -13.17 10.04 -19.91
CA SER A 73 -13.15 10.61 -18.56
C SER A 73 -13.69 9.63 -17.51
N LYS A 74 -14.85 8.99 -17.79
CA LYS A 74 -15.42 7.98 -16.90
C LYS A 74 -14.47 6.78 -16.73
N ALA A 75 -13.91 6.29 -17.84
CA ALA A 75 -12.97 5.17 -17.82
C ALA A 75 -11.69 5.49 -17.04
N ARG A 76 -11.14 6.69 -17.19
CA ARG A 76 -9.98 7.16 -16.44
C ARG A 76 -10.24 7.12 -14.93
N GLN A 77 -11.41 7.55 -14.49
CA GLN A 77 -11.80 7.49 -13.08
C GLN A 77 -11.88 6.04 -12.60
N ILE A 78 -12.57 5.16 -13.32
CA ILE A 78 -12.66 3.74 -12.97
C ILE A 78 -11.27 3.10 -12.93
N TYR A 79 -10.41 3.41 -13.90
CA TYR A 79 -9.03 2.89 -13.93
C TYR A 79 -8.25 3.28 -12.68
N PHE A 80 -8.30 4.54 -12.28
CA PHE A 80 -7.67 5.01 -11.06
C PHE A 80 -8.21 4.27 -9.83
N GLU A 81 -9.51 4.13 -9.73
CA GLU A 81 -10.18 3.54 -8.57
C GLU A 81 -9.95 2.04 -8.44
N ARG A 82 -9.87 1.31 -9.55
CA ARG A 82 -9.90 -0.16 -9.56
C ARG A 82 -8.62 -0.81 -10.11
N CYS A 83 -7.90 -0.18 -11.03
CA CYS A 83 -6.85 -0.82 -11.83
C CYS A 83 -5.43 -0.30 -11.54
N ALA A 84 -5.27 1.03 -11.39
CA ALA A 84 -3.97 1.69 -11.30
C ALA A 84 -3.11 1.18 -10.13
N GLY A 85 -3.75 0.82 -9.01
CA GLY A 85 -3.05 0.27 -7.85
C GLY A 85 -2.19 -0.96 -8.16
N CYS A 86 -2.65 -1.82 -9.07
CA CYS A 86 -1.91 -3.01 -9.50
C CYS A 86 -1.14 -2.79 -10.81
N HIS A 87 -1.71 -2.08 -11.78
CA HIS A 87 -1.15 -1.95 -13.12
C HIS A 87 -0.31 -0.68 -13.35
N GLY A 88 -0.31 0.27 -12.40
CA GLY A 88 0.38 1.57 -12.51
C GLY A 88 -0.44 2.62 -13.24
N VAL A 89 -0.18 3.90 -12.97
CA VAL A 89 -0.85 5.02 -13.65
C VAL A 89 -0.38 5.12 -15.10
N LEU A 90 0.92 4.92 -15.33
CA LEU A 90 1.52 4.84 -16.67
C LEU A 90 1.40 3.44 -17.31
N ARG A 91 0.64 2.52 -16.67
CA ARG A 91 0.36 1.15 -17.15
C ARG A 91 1.59 0.27 -17.42
N LYS A 92 2.73 0.59 -16.83
CA LYS A 92 3.97 -0.19 -16.97
C LYS A 92 4.01 -1.47 -16.12
N GLY A 93 2.92 -1.75 -15.41
CA GLY A 93 2.80 -2.91 -14.54
C GLY A 93 3.39 -2.69 -13.16
N ALA A 94 3.04 -3.60 -12.26
CA ALA A 94 3.61 -3.74 -10.91
C ALA A 94 3.20 -5.09 -10.31
N THR A 95 2.28 -5.14 -9.34
CA THR A 95 1.65 -6.40 -8.91
C THR A 95 0.84 -7.02 -10.05
N GLY A 96 0.12 -6.19 -10.82
CA GLY A 96 -0.52 -6.58 -12.08
C GLY A 96 0.45 -6.47 -13.26
N LYS A 97 0.19 -7.24 -14.32
CA LYS A 97 0.98 -7.20 -15.56
C LYS A 97 0.91 -5.81 -16.23
N PRO A 98 1.89 -5.43 -17.05
CA PRO A 98 1.81 -4.24 -17.90
C PRO A 98 0.56 -4.25 -18.79
N LEU A 99 -0.04 -3.06 -18.95
CA LEU A 99 -1.17 -2.79 -19.85
C LEU A 99 -0.76 -1.70 -20.85
N THR A 100 0.45 -1.82 -21.40
CA THR A 100 0.93 -0.95 -22.47
C THR A 100 0.16 -1.22 -23.76
N THR A 101 0.03 -0.21 -24.61
CA THR A 101 -0.84 -0.27 -25.80
C THR A 101 -0.45 -1.35 -26.80
N ASP A 102 0.82 -1.67 -26.93
CA ASP A 102 1.31 -2.81 -27.72
C ASP A 102 0.70 -4.14 -27.24
N ILE A 103 0.68 -4.37 -25.92
CA ILE A 103 0.12 -5.58 -25.32
C ILE A 103 -1.40 -5.60 -25.43
N THR A 104 -2.07 -4.48 -25.10
CA THR A 104 -3.54 -4.46 -25.01
C THR A 104 -4.20 -4.47 -26.39
N LEU A 105 -3.60 -3.85 -27.40
CA LEU A 105 -4.05 -3.91 -28.78
C LEU A 105 -3.89 -5.32 -29.37
N ASP A 106 -2.79 -6.01 -29.07
CA ASP A 106 -2.57 -7.40 -29.47
C ASP A 106 -3.65 -8.34 -28.91
N LYS A 107 -4.03 -8.14 -27.64
CA LYS A 107 -5.07 -8.95 -26.99
C LYS A 107 -6.48 -8.65 -27.50
N GLY A 108 -6.75 -7.40 -27.83
CA GLY A 108 -8.06 -6.95 -28.33
C GLY A 108 -9.15 -6.88 -27.25
N THR A 109 -10.24 -6.18 -27.61
CA THR A 109 -11.31 -5.81 -26.68
C THR A 109 -11.98 -7.02 -26.01
N GLU A 110 -12.35 -8.04 -26.79
CA GLU A 110 -13.09 -9.20 -26.27
C GLU A 110 -12.26 -10.03 -25.26
N TYR A 111 -10.98 -10.22 -25.53
CA TYR A 111 -10.08 -10.88 -24.59
C TYR A 111 -9.95 -10.11 -23.27
N LEU A 112 -9.79 -8.78 -23.36
CA LEU A 112 -9.66 -7.91 -22.18
C LEU A 112 -10.94 -7.90 -21.34
N LYS A 113 -12.13 -7.90 -22.00
CA LYS A 113 -13.42 -8.00 -21.29
C LYS A 113 -13.52 -9.24 -20.44
N VAL A 114 -13.11 -10.40 -20.95
CA VAL A 114 -13.14 -11.66 -20.20
C VAL A 114 -12.29 -11.57 -18.92
N PHE A 115 -11.05 -11.08 -19.04
CA PHE A 115 -10.17 -10.96 -17.87
C PHE A 115 -10.65 -9.91 -16.85
N ILE A 116 -11.23 -8.80 -17.31
CA ILE A 116 -11.79 -7.79 -16.40
C ILE A 116 -13.04 -8.34 -15.70
N ALA A 117 -13.91 -9.01 -16.43
CA ALA A 117 -15.17 -9.53 -15.89
C ALA A 117 -14.97 -10.64 -14.87
N TYR A 118 -14.15 -11.63 -15.21
CA TYR A 118 -14.03 -12.88 -14.46
C TYR A 118 -12.77 -12.96 -13.58
N GLY A 119 -11.80 -12.05 -13.75
CA GLY A 119 -10.55 -12.07 -13.00
C GLY A 119 -9.64 -13.25 -13.33
N SER A 120 -8.73 -13.56 -12.41
CA SER A 120 -7.84 -14.73 -12.54
C SER A 120 -7.47 -15.29 -11.17
N PRO A 121 -7.14 -16.59 -11.08
CA PRO A 121 -6.62 -17.19 -9.84
C PRO A 121 -5.31 -16.55 -9.35
N ALA A 122 -4.61 -15.81 -10.23
CA ALA A 122 -3.39 -15.09 -9.91
C ALA A 122 -3.64 -13.70 -9.26
N GLY A 123 -4.81 -13.49 -8.68
CA GLY A 123 -5.12 -12.30 -7.87
C GLY A 123 -5.70 -11.10 -8.64
N MET A 124 -6.02 -11.23 -9.94
CA MET A 124 -6.82 -10.22 -10.59
C MET A 124 -8.28 -10.39 -10.17
N PRO A 125 -8.92 -9.35 -9.57
CA PRO A 125 -10.30 -9.45 -9.12
C PRO A 125 -11.28 -9.68 -10.27
N ASN A 126 -12.38 -10.35 -9.98
CA ASN A 126 -13.48 -10.65 -10.89
C ASN A 126 -14.53 -9.53 -10.87
N TRP A 127 -14.18 -8.38 -11.42
CA TRP A 127 -14.89 -7.10 -11.24
C TRP A 127 -16.39 -7.14 -11.58
N GLN A 128 -16.79 -7.85 -12.63
CA GLN A 128 -18.20 -7.93 -12.99
C GLN A 128 -18.96 -8.99 -12.17
N THR A 129 -18.38 -10.17 -12.00
CA THR A 129 -19.06 -11.26 -11.28
C THR A 129 -19.12 -11.03 -9.78
N SER A 130 -18.28 -10.15 -9.25
CA SER A 130 -18.39 -9.64 -7.87
C SER A 130 -19.42 -8.52 -7.71
N GLY A 131 -19.98 -7.99 -8.80
CA GLY A 131 -20.94 -6.88 -8.77
C GLY A 131 -20.31 -5.48 -8.62
N GLU A 132 -18.98 -5.36 -8.70
CA GLU A 132 -18.28 -4.08 -8.55
C GLU A 132 -18.23 -3.24 -9.84
N MET A 133 -18.43 -3.86 -11.00
CA MET A 133 -18.51 -3.20 -12.30
C MET A 133 -19.68 -3.78 -13.12
N THR A 134 -20.35 -2.91 -13.87
CA THR A 134 -21.37 -3.34 -14.84
C THR A 134 -20.74 -3.89 -16.12
N ALA A 135 -21.52 -4.56 -16.97
CA ALA A 135 -21.03 -5.06 -18.26
C ALA A 135 -20.56 -3.90 -19.17
N GLU A 136 -21.27 -2.77 -19.13
CA GLU A 136 -20.92 -1.55 -19.86
C GLU A 136 -19.60 -0.95 -19.37
N GLU A 137 -19.35 -0.98 -18.07
CA GLU A 137 -18.09 -0.51 -17.48
C GLU A 137 -16.92 -1.44 -17.81
N VAL A 138 -17.15 -2.74 -17.88
CA VAL A 138 -16.15 -3.71 -18.36
C VAL A 138 -15.79 -3.47 -19.82
N ASP A 139 -16.77 -3.25 -20.69
CA ASP A 139 -16.52 -2.87 -22.10
C ASP A 139 -15.76 -1.56 -22.22
N LEU A 140 -16.19 -0.55 -21.46
CA LEU A 140 -15.55 0.75 -21.38
C LEU A 140 -14.08 0.64 -20.98
N MET A 141 -13.78 -0.16 -19.95
CA MET A 141 -12.41 -0.38 -19.47
C MET A 141 -11.57 -1.14 -20.49
N ALA A 142 -12.12 -2.16 -21.14
CA ALA A 142 -11.41 -2.91 -22.17
C ALA A 142 -11.02 -2.02 -23.37
N ARG A 143 -11.88 -1.09 -23.78
CA ARG A 143 -11.56 -0.07 -24.80
C ARG A 143 -10.56 0.96 -24.29
N TYR A 144 -10.69 1.40 -23.04
CA TYR A 144 -9.83 2.42 -22.45
C TYR A 144 -8.37 1.97 -22.29
N VAL A 145 -8.12 0.74 -21.88
CA VAL A 145 -6.74 0.27 -21.71
C VAL A 145 -5.99 0.08 -23.02
N GLN A 146 -6.67 0.14 -24.17
CA GLN A 146 -6.08 0.15 -25.50
C GLN A 146 -5.74 1.57 -25.99
N GLN A 147 -6.15 2.63 -25.26
CA GLN A 147 -5.74 4.01 -25.50
C GLN A 147 -4.41 4.31 -24.79
N GLU A 148 -3.67 5.33 -25.26
CA GLU A 148 -2.47 5.79 -24.55
C GLU A 148 -2.84 6.27 -23.14
N PRO A 149 -2.04 5.90 -22.11
CA PRO A 149 -2.29 6.35 -20.76
C PRO A 149 -2.03 7.87 -20.65
N PRO A 150 -2.95 8.62 -20.05
CA PRO A 150 -2.70 10.03 -19.78
C PRO A 150 -1.56 10.18 -18.77
N THR A 151 -0.67 11.17 -18.96
CA THR A 151 0.37 11.53 -17.99
C THR A 151 -0.25 12.45 -16.93
N PRO A 152 -0.28 12.05 -15.65
CA PRO A 152 -0.82 12.90 -14.59
C PRO A 152 0.13 14.07 -14.28
N PRO A 153 -0.40 15.18 -13.73
CA PRO A 153 0.44 16.30 -13.29
C PRO A 153 1.37 15.92 -12.14
N GLU A 154 2.46 16.65 -12.00
CA GLU A 154 3.33 16.57 -10.82
C GLU A 154 2.63 17.22 -9.61
N PHE A 155 3.10 16.87 -8.41
CA PHE A 155 2.56 17.38 -7.15
C PHE A 155 3.73 17.65 -6.19
N GLY A 156 4.07 18.92 -6.06
CA GLY A 156 5.22 19.36 -5.28
C GLY A 156 4.85 20.08 -3.99
N MET A 157 5.81 20.81 -3.42
CA MET A 157 5.65 21.52 -2.14
C MET A 157 4.53 22.56 -2.19
N LYS A 158 4.37 23.25 -3.33
CA LYS A 158 3.34 24.28 -3.50
C LYS A 158 1.93 23.68 -3.42
N GLU A 159 1.71 22.59 -4.13
CA GLU A 159 0.43 21.86 -4.15
C GLU A 159 0.14 21.23 -2.79
N MET A 160 1.17 20.69 -2.12
CA MET A 160 1.03 20.15 -0.76
C MET A 160 0.59 21.23 0.23
N LYS A 161 1.29 22.37 0.26
CA LYS A 161 0.95 23.50 1.14
C LYS A 161 -0.45 24.07 0.87
N ALA A 162 -0.91 24.04 -0.38
CA ALA A 162 -2.27 24.47 -0.72
C ALA A 162 -3.37 23.56 -0.16
N THR A 163 -3.04 22.30 0.14
CA THR A 163 -3.98 21.32 0.72
C THR A 163 -3.79 21.09 2.22
N TRP A 164 -2.69 21.57 2.77
CA TRP A 164 -2.37 21.41 4.19
C TRP A 164 -3.27 22.26 5.08
N LYS A 165 -3.86 21.62 6.09
CA LYS A 165 -4.75 22.28 7.06
C LYS A 165 -4.49 21.73 8.45
N VAL A 166 -4.31 22.62 9.41
CA VAL A 166 -4.34 22.33 10.84
C VAL A 166 -5.74 22.71 11.35
N LEU A 167 -6.57 21.70 11.56
CA LEU A 167 -7.97 21.87 11.95
C LEU A 167 -8.09 22.24 13.43
N VAL A 168 -7.26 21.61 14.27
CA VAL A 168 -7.11 21.93 15.69
C VAL A 168 -5.62 22.14 15.96
N PRO A 169 -5.18 23.40 16.21
CA PRO A 169 -3.79 23.70 16.52
C PRO A 169 -3.30 22.95 17.77
N PRO A 170 -2.03 22.52 17.84
CA PRO A 170 -1.50 21.72 18.95
C PRO A 170 -1.78 22.29 20.32
N GLU A 171 -1.68 23.60 20.49
CA GLU A 171 -1.93 24.31 21.76
C GLU A 171 -3.39 24.33 22.19
N LYS A 172 -4.32 23.99 21.29
CA LYS A 172 -5.77 23.86 21.58
C LYS A 172 -6.20 22.42 21.79
N ARG A 173 -5.30 21.46 21.61
CA ARG A 173 -5.59 20.04 21.80
C ARG A 173 -5.58 19.68 23.29
N PRO A 174 -6.27 18.61 23.71
CA PRO A 174 -6.25 18.14 25.09
C PRO A 174 -4.80 17.86 25.57
N THR A 175 -4.46 18.30 26.77
CA THR A 175 -3.17 17.98 27.41
C THR A 175 -3.18 16.64 28.13
N LYS A 176 -4.37 16.04 28.31
CA LYS A 176 -4.63 14.72 28.86
C LYS A 176 -5.78 14.06 28.12
N LYS A 177 -5.88 12.74 28.19
CA LYS A 177 -7.00 12.00 27.61
C LYS A 177 -8.34 12.44 28.21
N MET A 178 -9.29 12.87 27.37
CA MET A 178 -10.59 13.40 27.75
C MET A 178 -11.73 12.39 27.66
N ASN A 179 -11.46 11.18 27.14
CA ASN A 179 -12.44 10.10 27.03
C ASN A 179 -12.03 8.91 27.91
N ASN A 180 -12.94 7.93 28.04
CA ASN A 180 -12.72 6.74 28.86
C ASN A 180 -12.41 5.48 28.01
N TYR A 181 -12.22 5.61 26.69
CA TYR A 181 -11.92 4.46 25.84
C TYR A 181 -10.56 3.84 26.19
N ASN A 182 -10.47 2.54 26.09
CA ASN A 182 -9.22 1.81 26.12
C ASN A 182 -8.53 1.99 24.77
N ILE A 183 -7.66 3.03 24.67
CA ILE A 183 -6.98 3.39 23.41
C ILE A 183 -6.31 2.15 22.77
N ASP A 184 -5.63 1.35 23.57
CA ASP A 184 -4.90 0.17 23.08
C ASP A 184 -5.81 -0.89 22.43
N ASN A 185 -7.13 -0.85 22.68
CA ASN A 185 -8.08 -1.78 22.11
C ASN A 185 -9.04 -1.13 21.09
N ILE A 186 -8.71 0.06 20.60
CA ILE A 186 -9.44 0.67 19.49
C ILE A 186 -9.05 -0.02 18.18
N PHE A 187 -10.05 -0.26 17.33
CA PHE A 187 -9.88 -0.68 15.96
C PHE A 187 -10.16 0.49 15.01
N SER A 188 -9.24 0.73 14.09
CA SER A 188 -9.42 1.65 12.97
C SER A 188 -9.84 0.83 11.75
N THR A 189 -11.08 0.97 11.34
CA THR A 189 -11.67 0.22 10.21
C THR A 189 -11.79 1.13 8.99
N THR A 190 -11.18 0.71 7.89
CA THR A 190 -11.18 1.47 6.64
C THR A 190 -12.48 1.28 5.90
N LEU A 191 -13.22 2.37 5.63
CA LEU A 191 -14.44 2.39 4.83
C LEU A 191 -14.10 2.91 3.43
N ARG A 192 -13.72 1.97 2.54
CA ARG A 192 -13.08 2.29 1.25
C ARG A 192 -13.89 3.26 0.40
N ASP A 193 -15.14 2.93 0.13
CA ASP A 193 -15.93 3.63 -0.88
C ASP A 193 -16.66 4.87 -0.35
N SER A 194 -16.73 5.05 0.97
CA SER A 194 -17.22 6.29 1.59
C SER A 194 -16.10 7.30 1.87
N GLY A 195 -14.84 6.88 1.82
CA GLY A 195 -13.70 7.74 2.15
C GLY A 195 -13.64 8.10 3.63
N GLU A 196 -13.89 7.14 4.50
CA GLU A 196 -14.00 7.33 5.94
C GLU A 196 -13.25 6.24 6.71
N VAL A 197 -13.04 6.48 7.99
CA VAL A 197 -12.54 5.51 8.95
C VAL A 197 -13.53 5.40 10.10
N ALA A 198 -13.97 4.19 10.42
CA ALA A 198 -14.68 3.90 11.63
C ALA A 198 -13.69 3.61 12.77
N LEU A 199 -13.76 4.36 13.85
CA LEU A 199 -13.11 4.02 15.10
C LEU A 199 -14.07 3.18 15.93
N ILE A 200 -13.68 1.95 16.24
CA ILE A 200 -14.52 0.99 16.96
C ILE A 200 -13.84 0.65 18.29
N ASP A 201 -14.60 0.74 19.37
CA ASP A 201 -14.16 0.30 20.69
C ASP A 201 -14.12 -1.24 20.73
N GLY A 202 -12.92 -1.79 20.85
CA GLY A 202 -12.72 -3.23 20.91
C GLY A 202 -13.26 -3.89 22.17
N ASP A 203 -13.52 -3.14 23.25
CA ASP A 203 -14.09 -3.69 24.47
C ASP A 203 -15.63 -3.81 24.35
N THR A 204 -16.30 -2.73 23.90
CA THR A 204 -17.76 -2.67 23.80
C THR A 204 -18.32 -3.06 22.43
N LYS A 205 -17.51 -3.12 21.39
CA LYS A 205 -17.89 -3.38 19.99
C LYS A 205 -18.73 -2.23 19.38
N GLN A 206 -18.73 -1.06 20.00
CA GLN A 206 -19.49 0.10 19.54
C GLN A 206 -18.63 1.02 18.66
N ILE A 207 -19.25 1.64 17.67
CA ILE A 207 -18.61 2.68 16.86
C ILE A 207 -18.45 3.94 17.72
N ILE A 208 -17.21 4.34 17.96
CA ILE A 208 -16.85 5.59 18.66
C ILE A 208 -17.13 6.79 17.76
N ASN A 209 -16.63 6.76 16.54
CA ASN A 209 -16.80 7.81 15.54
C ASN A 209 -16.59 7.25 14.12
N ILE A 210 -17.23 7.89 13.14
CA ILE A 210 -16.89 7.76 11.72
C ILE A 210 -16.21 9.06 11.31
N VAL A 211 -14.92 8.98 11.00
CA VAL A 211 -14.09 10.15 10.67
C VAL A 211 -13.93 10.24 9.17
N LYS A 212 -14.27 11.39 8.59
CA LYS A 212 -14.07 11.64 7.17
C LYS A 212 -12.58 11.79 6.88
N THR A 213 -12.10 11.06 5.88
CA THR A 213 -10.69 10.97 5.49
C THR A 213 -10.54 11.07 3.97
N GLY A 214 -9.53 10.44 3.39
CA GLY A 214 -9.36 10.35 1.95
C GLY A 214 -10.06 9.15 1.34
N TYR A 215 -10.20 9.17 0.02
CA TYR A 215 -10.77 8.06 -0.75
C TYR A 215 -9.96 6.77 -0.59
N ALA A 216 -10.66 5.66 -0.47
CA ALA A 216 -10.08 4.31 -0.38
C ALA A 216 -8.94 4.24 0.64
N VAL A 217 -9.26 4.56 1.89
CA VAL A 217 -8.31 4.43 3.01
C VAL A 217 -7.60 3.09 2.94
N HIS A 218 -6.27 3.15 3.05
CA HIS A 218 -5.44 1.96 2.85
C HIS A 218 -4.83 1.45 4.14
N ILE A 219 -4.32 2.34 4.98
CA ILE A 219 -3.62 1.96 6.20
C ILE A 219 -3.78 3.01 7.29
N SER A 220 -3.72 2.55 8.54
CA SER A 220 -3.62 3.39 9.74
C SER A 220 -2.36 3.05 10.52
N ARG A 221 -1.72 4.06 11.12
CA ARG A 221 -0.56 3.92 12.00
C ARG A 221 -0.73 4.75 13.26
N LEU A 222 -0.49 4.12 14.40
CA LEU A 222 -0.48 4.82 15.67
C LEU A 222 0.89 5.48 15.90
N SER A 223 0.90 6.69 16.44
CA SER A 223 2.11 7.41 16.84
C SER A 223 2.83 6.69 18.01
N ALA A 224 4.11 7.00 18.22
CA ALA A 224 4.90 6.37 19.27
C ALA A 224 4.31 6.59 20.68
N SER A 225 3.72 7.77 20.94
CA SER A 225 3.02 8.08 22.19
C SER A 225 1.69 7.34 22.38
N GLY A 226 1.15 6.73 21.32
CA GLY A 226 -0.19 6.13 21.35
C GLY A 226 -1.35 7.13 21.29
N ARG A 227 -1.06 8.41 21.02
CA ARG A 227 -2.09 9.46 20.99
C ARG A 227 -2.69 9.68 19.61
N TYR A 228 -1.86 9.76 18.59
CA TYR A 228 -2.28 10.14 17.25
C TYR A 228 -2.40 8.93 16.34
N LEU A 229 -3.47 8.88 15.56
CA LEU A 229 -3.66 7.91 14.50
C LEU A 229 -3.50 8.60 13.15
N PHE A 230 -2.50 8.18 12.38
CA PHE A 230 -2.26 8.62 11.01
C PHE A 230 -3.00 7.69 10.06
N VAL A 231 -3.78 8.26 9.16
CA VAL A 231 -4.58 7.53 8.18
C VAL A 231 -4.25 8.04 6.80
N ILE A 232 -4.05 7.16 5.83
CA ILE A 232 -3.79 7.52 4.44
C ILE A 232 -4.78 6.89 3.48
N GLY A 233 -5.33 7.72 2.58
CA GLY A 233 -6.18 7.28 1.47
C GLY A 233 -5.38 7.11 0.18
N ARG A 234 -5.92 6.32 -0.77
CA ARG A 234 -5.34 6.19 -2.10
C ARG A 234 -5.25 7.51 -2.86
N ASP A 235 -6.14 8.45 -2.56
CA ASP A 235 -6.12 9.81 -3.08
C ASP A 235 -4.97 10.67 -2.52
N ALA A 236 -4.01 10.04 -1.85
CA ALA A 236 -2.84 10.66 -1.21
C ALA A 236 -3.17 11.64 -0.08
N ARG A 237 -4.38 11.62 0.46
CA ARG A 237 -4.76 12.39 1.64
C ARG A 237 -4.29 11.66 2.90
N ILE A 238 -3.65 12.41 3.77
CA ILE A 238 -3.29 11.98 5.13
C ILE A 238 -4.15 12.76 6.10
N ASN A 239 -4.69 12.06 7.08
CA ASN A 239 -5.45 12.62 8.18
C ASN A 239 -4.77 12.24 9.50
N LEU A 240 -4.71 13.21 10.41
CA LEU A 240 -4.20 13.04 11.77
C LEU A 240 -5.37 13.08 12.74
N ILE A 241 -5.66 11.96 13.39
CA ILE A 241 -6.76 11.82 14.35
C ILE A 241 -6.18 11.85 15.76
N ASP A 242 -6.70 12.71 16.64
CA ASP A 242 -6.31 12.76 18.05
C ASP A 242 -7.24 11.87 18.88
N LEU A 243 -6.72 10.74 19.35
CA LEU A 243 -7.45 9.76 20.16
C LEU A 243 -7.71 10.24 21.61
N TRP A 244 -7.10 11.33 22.04
CA TRP A 244 -7.30 11.89 23.38
C TRP A 244 -8.50 12.85 23.48
N MET A 245 -9.05 13.30 22.36
CA MET A 245 -10.25 14.14 22.37
C MET A 245 -11.42 13.40 23.05
N GLU A 246 -12.39 14.12 23.58
CA GLU A 246 -13.63 13.56 24.13
C GLU A 246 -14.29 12.62 23.11
N LYS A 247 -14.40 13.06 21.88
CA LYS A 247 -14.72 12.26 20.70
C LYS A 247 -13.52 12.31 19.74
N PRO A 248 -12.75 11.24 19.58
CA PRO A 248 -11.63 11.19 18.67
C PRO A 248 -12.00 11.65 17.26
N ASP A 249 -11.28 12.64 16.73
CA ASP A 249 -11.55 13.22 15.42
C ASP A 249 -10.29 13.81 14.79
N ASN A 250 -10.43 14.28 13.54
CA ASN A 250 -9.39 14.81 12.70
C ASN A 250 -8.86 16.16 13.22
N VAL A 251 -7.54 16.29 13.37
CA VAL A 251 -6.90 17.52 13.86
C VAL A 251 -5.99 18.17 12.84
N ALA A 252 -5.57 17.44 11.82
CA ALA A 252 -4.83 17.98 10.68
C ALA A 252 -5.00 17.09 9.44
N GLU A 253 -4.85 17.67 8.27
CA GLU A 253 -4.90 16.96 6.99
C GLU A 253 -3.97 17.58 5.94
N ILE A 254 -3.49 16.75 5.00
CA ILE A 254 -2.70 17.17 3.86
C ILE A 254 -2.85 16.16 2.71
N LYS A 255 -2.62 16.60 1.47
CA LYS A 255 -2.35 15.72 0.34
C LYS A 255 -0.88 15.77 -0.02
N ILE A 256 -0.29 14.59 -0.25
CA ILE A 256 1.14 14.45 -0.59
C ILE A 256 1.39 14.05 -2.05
N GLY A 257 0.34 13.94 -2.82
CA GLY A 257 0.37 13.51 -4.22
C GLY A 257 -1.02 13.30 -4.78
N LEU A 258 -1.11 12.55 -5.86
CA LEU A 258 -2.38 12.16 -6.49
C LEU A 258 -2.79 10.72 -6.15
N GLU A 259 -1.82 9.85 -5.90
CA GLU A 259 -2.03 8.48 -5.40
C GLU A 259 -0.95 8.15 -4.37
N ALA A 260 -1.35 7.54 -3.24
CA ALA A 260 -0.43 7.10 -2.20
C ALA A 260 -0.99 5.89 -1.43
N ARG A 261 -0.12 5.22 -0.65
CA ARG A 261 -0.54 4.03 0.09
C ARG A 261 0.08 3.84 1.45
N SER A 262 1.15 4.53 1.79
CA SER A 262 1.88 4.22 3.00
C SER A 262 2.18 5.47 3.83
N VAL A 263 2.04 5.34 5.14
CA VAL A 263 2.38 6.36 6.14
C VAL A 263 2.96 5.65 7.36
N ASP A 264 3.95 6.25 8.00
CA ASP A 264 4.42 5.84 9.33
C ASP A 264 4.96 7.07 10.10
N THR A 265 5.32 6.87 11.36
CA THR A 265 5.76 7.93 12.27
C THR A 265 7.11 7.61 12.90
N SER A 266 7.86 8.63 13.32
CA SER A 266 9.11 8.45 14.02
C SER A 266 8.90 7.84 15.41
N LYS A 267 9.62 6.74 15.68
CA LYS A 267 9.50 5.96 16.92
C LYS A 267 10.80 5.87 17.71
N ALA A 268 11.94 6.26 17.12
CA ALA A 268 13.22 6.20 17.80
C ALA A 268 13.28 7.14 19.00
N LYS A 269 13.98 6.71 20.05
CA LYS A 269 14.15 7.47 21.29
C LYS A 269 14.66 8.89 21.01
N GLY A 270 13.96 9.89 21.52
CA GLY A 270 14.24 11.32 21.35
C GLY A 270 13.66 11.92 20.06
N PHE A 271 12.97 11.11 19.26
CA PHE A 271 12.27 11.53 18.05
C PHE A 271 10.80 11.09 18.03
N GLU A 272 10.32 10.54 19.14
CA GLU A 272 8.94 10.07 19.25
C GLU A 272 7.95 11.15 18.82
N ASP A 273 7.05 10.83 17.89
CA ASP A 273 6.02 11.69 17.31
C ASP A 273 6.52 12.98 16.61
N LYS A 274 7.83 13.17 16.51
CA LYS A 274 8.41 14.38 15.93
C LYS A 274 8.17 14.50 14.44
N TYR A 275 8.24 13.39 13.73
CA TYR A 275 8.11 13.33 12.28
C TYR A 275 7.10 12.28 11.85
N ALA A 276 6.46 12.53 10.71
CA ALA A 276 5.73 11.55 9.93
C ALA A 276 6.37 11.45 8.54
N ILE A 277 6.22 10.28 7.90
CA ILE A 277 6.63 10.04 6.53
C ILE A 277 5.51 9.38 5.76
N ALA A 278 5.30 9.77 4.51
CA ALA A 278 4.34 9.10 3.65
C ALA A 278 4.88 8.89 2.24
N GLY A 279 4.48 7.79 1.63
CA GLY A 279 4.92 7.35 0.31
C GLY A 279 3.85 7.49 -0.74
N SER A 280 4.19 8.17 -1.85
CA SER A 280 3.31 8.40 -2.98
C SER A 280 3.58 7.40 -4.11
N TYR A 281 2.51 7.03 -4.81
CA TYR A 281 2.57 6.29 -6.06
C TYR A 281 2.72 7.25 -7.23
N TRP A 282 1.98 8.39 -7.18
CA TRP A 282 2.18 9.46 -8.14
C TRP A 282 2.07 10.84 -7.46
N PRO A 283 3.02 11.75 -7.66
CA PRO A 283 4.35 11.44 -8.21
C PRO A 283 5.09 10.40 -7.38
N PRO A 284 6.03 9.62 -7.96
CA PRO A 284 6.81 8.63 -7.23
C PRO A 284 7.82 9.33 -6.30
N GLN A 285 7.44 9.49 -5.04
CA GLN A 285 8.19 10.25 -4.03
C GLN A 285 7.79 9.83 -2.63
N TYR A 286 8.59 10.21 -1.64
CA TYR A 286 8.17 10.21 -0.25
C TYR A 286 8.31 11.61 0.36
N VAL A 287 7.50 11.88 1.37
CA VAL A 287 7.38 13.19 2.00
C VAL A 287 7.56 13.04 3.50
N LEU A 288 8.51 13.79 4.06
CA LEU A 288 8.65 13.93 5.51
C LEU A 288 7.85 15.15 5.97
N MET A 289 7.16 14.98 7.08
CA MET A 289 6.24 15.96 7.64
C MET A 289 6.48 16.12 9.13
N ASN A 290 6.03 17.25 9.69
CA ASN A 290 5.91 17.41 11.13
C ASN A 290 4.87 16.44 11.69
N GLY A 291 5.18 15.74 12.76
CA GLY A 291 4.33 14.71 13.34
C GLY A 291 3.04 15.23 14.00
N ASP A 292 3.05 16.47 14.46
CA ASP A 292 1.90 17.09 15.14
C ASP A 292 0.97 17.85 14.20
N THR A 293 1.50 18.42 13.12
CA THR A 293 0.77 19.35 12.26
C THR A 293 0.58 18.86 10.84
N LEU A 294 1.31 17.82 10.42
CA LEU A 294 1.43 17.35 9.04
C LEU A 294 2.05 18.41 8.10
N GLU A 295 2.72 19.45 8.62
CA GLU A 295 3.44 20.39 7.77
C GLU A 295 4.45 19.65 6.90
N PRO A 296 4.42 19.83 5.55
CA PRO A 296 5.37 19.17 4.68
C PRO A 296 6.75 19.82 4.83
N LEU A 297 7.76 19.03 5.21
CA LEU A 297 9.12 19.48 5.47
C LEU A 297 10.06 19.20 4.30
N LYS A 298 10.00 17.99 3.73
CA LYS A 298 10.90 17.56 2.66
C LYS A 298 10.26 16.56 1.73
N ILE A 299 10.55 16.71 0.44
CA ILE A 299 10.12 15.80 -0.63
C ILE A 299 11.36 15.14 -1.22
N VAL A 300 11.32 13.83 -1.43
CA VAL A 300 12.39 13.08 -2.10
C VAL A 300 11.79 12.22 -3.19
N SER A 301 12.25 12.42 -4.43
CA SER A 301 11.85 11.60 -5.58
C SER A 301 12.47 10.21 -5.49
N THR A 302 11.72 9.20 -5.95
CA THR A 302 12.19 7.80 -6.04
C THR A 302 12.50 7.37 -7.46
N ARG A 303 12.36 8.25 -8.46
CA ARG A 303 12.71 7.96 -9.85
C ARG A 303 14.17 7.53 -9.97
N GLY A 304 14.44 6.53 -10.79
CA GLY A 304 15.79 6.02 -10.93
C GLY A 304 15.90 4.69 -11.69
N MET A 305 17.07 4.08 -11.61
CA MET A 305 17.39 2.85 -12.31
C MET A 305 16.92 1.62 -11.55
N THR A 306 16.46 0.60 -12.27
CA THR A 306 16.12 -0.72 -11.73
C THR A 306 17.36 -1.48 -11.28
N VAL A 307 17.21 -2.34 -10.27
CA VAL A 307 18.36 -3.09 -9.71
C VAL A 307 18.88 -4.21 -10.61
N ASP A 308 18.05 -4.72 -11.50
CA ASP A 308 18.35 -5.88 -12.36
C ASP A 308 18.87 -5.48 -13.75
N THR A 309 18.15 -4.61 -14.47
CA THR A 309 18.48 -4.25 -15.86
C THR A 309 19.17 -2.89 -15.99
N GLN A 310 19.19 -2.08 -14.93
CA GLN A 310 19.66 -0.68 -14.92
C GLN A 310 18.88 0.23 -15.89
N ASP A 311 17.64 -0.13 -16.19
CA ASP A 311 16.74 0.70 -16.97
C ASP A 311 16.14 1.80 -16.11
N TYR A 312 15.99 3.01 -16.66
CA TYR A 312 15.31 4.10 -15.99
C TYR A 312 13.81 3.80 -15.87
N HIS A 313 13.27 3.85 -14.65
CA HIS A 313 11.85 3.73 -14.40
C HIS A 313 11.25 5.10 -13.99
N PRO A 314 10.22 5.61 -14.71
CA PRO A 314 9.63 6.92 -14.42
C PRO A 314 8.61 6.90 -13.29
N GLU A 315 8.11 5.72 -12.89
CA GLU A 315 7.07 5.53 -11.87
C GLU A 315 7.48 4.47 -10.82
N PRO A 316 8.62 4.65 -10.10
CA PRO A 316 8.98 3.71 -9.03
C PRO A 316 8.25 4.11 -7.75
N ARG A 317 7.13 3.46 -7.50
CA ARG A 317 6.16 3.77 -6.44
C ARG A 317 6.66 3.37 -5.07
N VAL A 318 6.35 4.17 -4.05
CA VAL A 318 6.61 3.84 -2.65
C VAL A 318 5.49 2.95 -2.12
N ALA A 319 5.74 1.64 -2.04
CA ALA A 319 4.70 0.66 -1.70
C ALA A 319 4.43 0.57 -0.21
N SER A 320 5.47 0.55 0.61
CA SER A 320 5.33 0.54 2.07
C SER A 320 6.45 1.30 2.77
N ILE A 321 6.13 1.81 3.95
CA ILE A 321 7.07 2.47 4.85
C ILE A 321 6.85 1.92 6.26
N VAL A 322 7.95 1.67 6.98
CA VAL A 322 7.92 1.32 8.40
C VAL A 322 9.06 2.04 9.14
N ALA A 323 8.83 2.41 10.39
CA ALA A 323 9.88 2.91 11.27
C ALA A 323 10.72 1.75 11.79
N THR A 324 12.05 1.91 11.87
CA THR A 324 12.93 0.95 12.53
C THR A 324 12.83 1.05 14.05
N HIS A 325 13.23 0.00 14.74
CA HIS A 325 13.12 -0.09 16.21
C HIS A 325 14.36 0.41 16.96
N ASP A 326 15.51 0.42 16.32
CA ASP A 326 16.83 0.65 16.94
C ASP A 326 17.56 1.89 16.43
N LYS A 327 17.14 2.46 15.32
CA LYS A 327 17.74 3.66 14.72
C LYS A 327 16.69 4.70 14.37
N PRO A 328 17.04 5.99 14.24
CA PRO A 328 16.14 7.01 13.73
C PRO A 328 16.00 6.91 12.20
N GLU A 329 15.47 5.79 11.72
CA GLU A 329 15.36 5.47 10.30
C GLU A 329 13.96 5.00 9.92
N PHE A 330 13.58 5.29 8.68
CA PHE A 330 12.43 4.67 8.02
C PHE A 330 12.93 3.70 6.94
N VAL A 331 12.33 2.54 6.86
CA VAL A 331 12.48 1.61 5.73
C VAL A 331 11.45 1.98 4.68
N VAL A 332 11.91 2.39 3.50
CA VAL A 332 11.07 2.81 2.37
C VAL A 332 11.25 1.83 1.22
N ASN A 333 10.19 1.11 0.86
CA ASN A 333 10.22 0.12 -0.20
C ASN A 333 9.81 0.73 -1.53
N VAL A 334 10.76 0.80 -2.48
CA VAL A 334 10.56 1.37 -3.82
C VAL A 334 10.30 0.24 -4.81
N LYS A 335 9.07 0.17 -5.27
CA LYS A 335 8.49 -1.01 -5.90
C LYS A 335 9.17 -1.42 -7.21
N GLU A 336 9.11 -0.57 -8.22
CA GLU A 336 9.51 -0.93 -9.59
C GLU A 336 11.03 -0.93 -9.78
N THR A 337 11.76 -0.15 -9.00
CA THR A 337 13.24 -0.18 -9.04
C THR A 337 13.82 -1.33 -8.24
N GLY A 338 13.09 -1.88 -7.26
CA GLY A 338 13.57 -2.95 -6.40
C GLY A 338 14.54 -2.49 -5.31
N LYS A 339 14.50 -1.20 -4.97
CA LYS A 339 15.37 -0.57 -3.97
C LYS A 339 14.66 -0.46 -2.64
N ILE A 340 15.37 -0.74 -1.58
CA ILE A 340 14.95 -0.48 -0.19
C ILE A 340 15.83 0.65 0.32
N LEU A 341 15.19 1.72 0.81
CA LEU A 341 15.89 2.90 1.32
C LEU A 341 15.78 2.94 2.84
N LEU A 342 16.91 3.04 3.53
CA LEU A 342 16.93 3.37 4.96
C LEU A 342 17.13 4.89 5.04
N VAL A 343 16.06 5.60 5.41
CA VAL A 343 16.02 7.06 5.46
C VAL A 343 16.22 7.52 6.88
N ASN A 344 17.40 7.99 7.20
CA ASN A 344 17.75 8.49 8.52
C ASN A 344 17.21 9.91 8.71
N TYR A 345 16.34 10.10 9.71
CA TYR A 345 15.66 11.35 10.00
C TYR A 345 16.26 12.13 11.19
N SER A 346 17.46 11.76 11.65
CA SER A 346 18.14 12.51 12.73
C SER A 346 18.46 13.95 12.34
N ASP A 347 18.67 14.20 11.04
CA ASP A 347 18.85 15.52 10.45
C ASP A 347 17.97 15.62 9.19
N ILE A 348 16.85 16.34 9.30
CA ILE A 348 15.87 16.49 8.19
C ILE A 348 16.44 17.34 7.05
N ASP A 349 17.31 18.30 7.35
CA ASP A 349 17.87 19.17 6.33
C ASP A 349 18.89 18.42 5.46
N ASN A 350 19.64 17.49 6.07
CA ASN A 350 20.67 16.69 5.42
C ASN A 350 20.40 15.19 5.58
N LEU A 351 19.30 14.70 4.99
CA LEU A 351 18.91 13.30 5.06
C LEU A 351 20.01 12.37 4.58
N LYS A 352 20.40 11.43 5.44
CA LYS A 352 21.26 10.31 5.06
C LYS A 352 20.39 9.15 4.61
N VAL A 353 20.54 8.73 3.36
CA VAL A 353 19.79 7.62 2.77
C VAL A 353 20.76 6.50 2.39
N THR A 354 20.56 5.31 2.98
CA THR A 354 21.26 4.10 2.57
C THR A 354 20.39 3.34 1.58
N GLU A 355 20.87 3.17 0.35
CA GLU A 355 20.19 2.42 -0.69
C GLU A 355 20.64 0.96 -0.66
N ILE A 356 19.67 0.04 -0.61
CA ILE A 356 19.88 -1.41 -0.63
C ILE A 356 19.19 -1.97 -1.88
N GLY A 357 19.95 -2.52 -2.81
CA GLY A 357 19.42 -3.25 -3.96
C GLY A 357 18.86 -4.60 -3.50
N ALA A 358 17.62 -4.92 -3.90
CA ALA A 358 16.95 -6.17 -3.58
C ALA A 358 16.37 -6.83 -4.84
N ALA A 359 15.05 -6.90 -4.97
CA ALA A 359 14.35 -7.43 -6.12
C ALA A 359 13.21 -6.50 -6.51
N ARG A 360 12.89 -6.42 -7.80
CA ARG A 360 11.81 -5.57 -8.30
C ARG A 360 10.44 -5.98 -7.77
N PHE A 361 9.54 -5.02 -7.77
CA PHE A 361 8.15 -5.15 -7.34
C PHE A 361 7.98 -5.38 -5.85
N LEU A 362 8.82 -4.72 -5.04
CA LEU A 362 8.67 -4.64 -3.60
C LEU A 362 7.28 -4.10 -3.24
N HIS A 363 6.64 -4.70 -2.24
CA HIS A 363 5.29 -4.33 -1.85
C HIS A 363 5.20 -4.14 -0.33
N ASP A 364 4.53 -5.04 0.35
CA ASP A 364 4.32 -5.05 1.79
C ASP A 364 5.28 -6.03 2.49
N GLY A 365 5.42 -5.86 3.77
CA GLY A 365 6.27 -6.69 4.59
C GLY A 365 6.13 -6.39 6.07
N GLY A 366 6.84 -7.13 6.88
CA GLY A 366 6.83 -6.99 8.33
C GLY A 366 8.16 -7.37 8.97
N TRP A 367 8.24 -7.06 10.25
CA TRP A 367 9.38 -7.38 11.08
C TRP A 367 9.37 -8.87 11.45
N ASP A 368 10.55 -9.46 11.56
CA ASP A 368 10.70 -10.72 12.27
C ASP A 368 10.45 -10.53 13.78
N SER A 369 10.39 -11.62 14.53
CA SER A 369 10.12 -11.57 15.96
C SER A 369 11.18 -10.82 16.78
N SER A 370 12.42 -10.71 16.27
CA SER A 370 13.49 -9.93 16.89
C SER A 370 13.39 -8.43 16.63
N LYS A 371 12.61 -8.00 15.63
CA LYS A 371 12.47 -6.62 15.14
C LYS A 371 13.77 -6.03 14.56
N ARG A 372 14.75 -6.87 14.28
CA ARG A 372 15.99 -6.50 13.60
C ARG A 372 15.89 -6.66 12.09
N TYR A 373 15.18 -7.69 11.65
CA TYR A 373 15.08 -8.02 10.23
C TYR A 373 13.70 -7.65 9.69
N PHE A 374 13.72 -6.87 8.60
CA PHE A 374 12.49 -6.53 7.88
C PHE A 374 12.37 -7.42 6.64
N LEU A 375 11.27 -8.18 6.54
CA LEU A 375 10.99 -9.07 5.43
C LEU A 375 9.95 -8.43 4.51
N VAL A 376 10.28 -8.22 3.25
CA VAL A 376 9.40 -7.57 2.27
C VAL A 376 9.21 -8.42 1.04
N ALA A 377 7.96 -8.60 0.64
CA ALA A 377 7.59 -9.31 -0.57
C ALA A 377 7.96 -8.53 -1.84
N ALA A 378 8.68 -9.17 -2.75
CA ALA A 378 8.89 -8.73 -4.13
C ALA A 378 7.94 -9.53 -5.02
N ASN A 379 6.69 -9.03 -5.16
CA ASN A 379 5.54 -9.80 -5.65
C ASN A 379 5.81 -10.50 -6.99
N GLN A 380 6.11 -9.76 -8.06
CA GLN A 380 6.31 -10.31 -9.40
C GLN A 380 7.65 -11.05 -9.57
N SER A 381 8.56 -10.87 -8.61
CA SER A 381 9.82 -11.61 -8.57
C SER A 381 9.70 -12.95 -7.82
N ASN A 382 8.55 -13.23 -7.19
CA ASN A 382 8.31 -14.43 -6.37
C ASN A 382 9.39 -14.62 -5.28
N LYS A 383 9.77 -13.51 -4.65
CA LYS A 383 10.84 -13.48 -3.64
C LYS A 383 10.40 -12.69 -2.41
N VAL A 384 11.05 -12.98 -1.30
CA VAL A 384 11.04 -12.16 -0.09
C VAL A 384 12.45 -11.64 0.12
N ALA A 385 12.61 -10.31 0.17
CA ALA A 385 13.87 -9.68 0.55
C ALA A 385 13.94 -9.52 2.08
N VAL A 386 15.06 -9.88 2.67
CA VAL A 386 15.33 -9.76 4.10
C VAL A 386 16.38 -8.70 4.32
N VAL A 387 16.02 -7.63 5.03
CA VAL A 387 16.92 -6.50 5.33
C VAL A 387 17.33 -6.55 6.79
N ASP A 388 18.62 -6.58 7.07
CA ASP A 388 19.20 -6.36 8.39
C ASP A 388 19.30 -4.84 8.62
N THR A 389 18.37 -4.29 9.40
CA THR A 389 18.34 -2.85 9.67
C THR A 389 19.46 -2.41 10.63
N LYS A 390 19.94 -3.30 11.49
CA LYS A 390 21.08 -3.03 12.34
C LYS A 390 22.36 -2.82 11.55
N ASP A 391 22.63 -3.69 10.59
CA ASP A 391 23.84 -3.64 9.75
C ASP A 391 23.62 -2.86 8.43
N SER A 392 22.39 -2.40 8.18
CA SER A 392 22.01 -1.62 6.98
C SER A 392 22.37 -2.32 5.67
N LYS A 393 22.04 -3.62 5.55
CA LYS A 393 22.37 -4.45 4.40
C LYS A 393 21.25 -5.45 4.05
N LEU A 394 21.28 -5.93 2.82
CA LEU A 394 20.49 -7.10 2.42
C LEU A 394 21.07 -8.35 3.11
N ALA A 395 20.26 -9.03 3.91
CA ALA A 395 20.64 -10.29 4.54
C ALA A 395 20.40 -11.49 3.60
N ALA A 396 19.29 -11.49 2.87
CA ALA A 396 18.95 -12.56 1.92
C ALA A 396 17.89 -12.14 0.90
N LEU A 397 17.82 -12.90 -0.20
CA LEU A 397 16.68 -12.99 -1.12
C LEU A 397 16.18 -14.44 -1.07
N VAL A 398 14.95 -14.65 -0.63
CA VAL A 398 14.35 -15.96 -0.43
C VAL A 398 13.34 -16.22 -1.54
N ASP A 399 13.51 -17.32 -2.29
CA ASP A 399 12.52 -17.76 -3.27
C ASP A 399 11.29 -18.35 -2.55
N VAL A 400 10.10 -17.92 -2.97
CA VAL A 400 8.82 -18.35 -2.40
C VAL A 400 7.81 -18.68 -3.50
N GLY A 401 6.55 -18.94 -3.15
CA GLY A 401 5.48 -19.18 -4.11
C GLY A 401 5.14 -17.97 -4.99
N LYS A 402 4.13 -18.10 -5.84
CA LYS A 402 3.76 -17.07 -6.82
C LYS A 402 3.09 -15.87 -6.16
N ILE A 403 3.64 -14.70 -6.43
CA ILE A 403 3.12 -13.39 -6.02
C ILE A 403 2.90 -13.35 -4.49
N PRO A 404 3.98 -13.39 -3.68
CA PRO A 404 3.86 -13.30 -2.23
C PRO A 404 3.18 -11.99 -1.82
N HIS A 405 2.27 -12.07 -0.86
CA HIS A 405 1.54 -10.94 -0.30
C HIS A 405 1.26 -11.16 1.20
N PRO A 406 2.22 -10.80 2.07
CA PRO A 406 2.12 -11.10 3.50
C PRO A 406 1.15 -10.19 4.27
N GLY A 407 0.77 -9.02 3.74
CA GLY A 407 0.28 -7.93 4.56
C GLY A 407 1.41 -7.45 5.49
N ARG A 408 1.51 -8.02 6.68
CA ARG A 408 2.66 -7.85 7.60
C ARG A 408 3.39 -9.16 7.86
N GLY A 409 2.87 -10.27 7.36
CA GLY A 409 3.32 -11.60 7.71
C GLY A 409 2.83 -12.05 9.08
N ALA A 410 3.31 -13.18 9.53
CA ALA A 410 2.99 -13.74 10.84
C ALA A 410 4.22 -14.39 11.47
N ASN A 411 4.50 -14.06 12.73
CA ASN A 411 5.64 -14.56 13.50
C ASN A 411 5.19 -15.62 14.50
N PHE A 412 5.85 -16.78 14.49
CA PHE A 412 5.67 -17.81 15.52
C PHE A 412 6.89 -18.71 15.64
N VAL A 413 6.91 -19.52 16.70
CA VAL A 413 7.97 -20.52 16.88
C VAL A 413 7.47 -21.84 16.32
N HIS A 414 8.05 -22.28 15.21
CA HIS A 414 7.75 -23.59 14.63
C HIS A 414 8.29 -24.72 15.51
N PRO A 415 7.50 -25.77 15.83
CA PRO A 415 7.94 -26.84 16.75
C PRO A 415 9.25 -27.53 16.35
N LYS A 416 9.54 -27.60 15.04
CA LYS A 416 10.72 -28.29 14.50
C LYS A 416 11.84 -27.33 14.08
N PHE A 417 11.51 -26.14 13.56
CA PHE A 417 12.48 -25.29 12.87
C PHE A 417 12.84 -24.00 13.63
N GLY A 418 12.25 -23.78 14.81
CA GLY A 418 12.46 -22.55 15.58
C GLY A 418 11.67 -21.34 15.05
N PRO A 419 12.14 -20.10 15.27
CA PRO A 419 11.43 -18.91 14.86
C PRO A 419 11.25 -18.84 13.35
N VAL A 420 10.01 -18.56 12.91
CA VAL A 420 9.65 -18.38 11.49
C VAL A 420 8.81 -17.12 11.30
N TRP A 421 8.87 -16.58 10.09
CA TRP A 421 7.96 -15.59 9.57
C TRP A 421 7.24 -16.17 8.35
N ALA A 422 5.91 -15.99 8.28
CA ALA A 422 5.06 -16.61 7.28
C ALA A 422 4.50 -15.59 6.29
N THR A 423 4.32 -16.00 5.03
CA THR A 423 3.64 -15.24 3.98
C THR A 423 2.66 -16.11 3.21
N GLY A 424 1.47 -15.55 2.92
CA GLY A 424 0.56 -16.08 1.90
C GLY A 424 0.92 -15.59 0.50
N HIS A 425 0.17 -16.05 -0.51
CA HIS A 425 0.40 -15.73 -1.91
C HIS A 425 -0.89 -15.33 -2.63
N LEU A 426 -0.78 -14.40 -3.58
CA LEU A 426 -1.88 -14.08 -4.51
C LEU A 426 -1.99 -15.12 -5.62
N GLY A 427 -0.85 -15.63 -6.07
CA GLY A 427 -0.75 -16.43 -7.29
C GLY A 427 -0.89 -17.95 -7.12
N ASP A 428 -0.82 -18.45 -5.90
CA ASP A 428 -1.01 -19.86 -5.58
C ASP A 428 -1.52 -20.07 -4.14
N GLU A 429 -1.81 -21.32 -3.78
CA GLU A 429 -2.36 -21.69 -2.48
C GLU A 429 -1.32 -21.85 -1.37
N SER A 430 -0.04 -21.68 -1.66
CA SER A 430 1.00 -21.95 -0.67
C SER A 430 1.08 -20.89 0.43
N VAL A 431 1.47 -21.32 1.62
CA VAL A 431 1.88 -20.45 2.72
C VAL A 431 3.33 -20.81 3.05
N ALA A 432 4.26 -19.90 2.73
CA ALA A 432 5.68 -20.13 2.95
C ALA A 432 6.10 -19.73 4.37
N LEU A 433 6.77 -20.62 5.07
CA LEU A 433 7.37 -20.40 6.39
C LEU A 433 8.87 -20.21 6.21
N ILE A 434 9.37 -19.01 6.53
CA ILE A 434 10.78 -18.63 6.39
C ILE A 434 11.44 -18.62 7.77
N GLY A 435 12.52 -19.37 7.96
CA GLY A 435 13.30 -19.34 9.20
C GLY A 435 13.95 -17.98 9.43
N THR A 436 13.91 -17.44 10.65
CA THR A 436 14.34 -16.06 10.95
C THR A 436 15.41 -15.93 12.03
N ASP A 437 15.99 -17.03 12.51
CA ASP A 437 17.03 -17.00 13.55
C ASP A 437 18.41 -17.39 13.00
N PRO A 438 19.24 -16.42 12.58
CA PRO A 438 20.59 -16.69 12.07
C PRO A 438 21.61 -17.01 13.17
N GLU A 439 21.27 -16.90 14.44
CA GLU A 439 22.17 -17.14 15.55
C GLU A 439 22.10 -18.57 16.07
N LYS A 440 20.89 -19.05 16.41
CA LYS A 440 20.66 -20.37 17.00
C LYS A 440 20.17 -21.42 16.00
N HIS A 441 19.55 -20.99 14.90
CA HIS A 441 18.97 -21.85 13.86
C HIS A 441 19.59 -21.54 12.49
N LYS A 442 20.92 -21.42 12.41
CA LYS A 442 21.68 -20.98 11.23
C LYS A 442 21.34 -21.75 9.95
N ASP A 443 21.12 -23.04 10.04
CA ASP A 443 20.82 -23.89 8.89
C ASP A 443 19.41 -23.65 8.32
N GLN A 444 18.52 -23.06 9.10
CA GLN A 444 17.14 -22.74 8.75
C GLN A 444 16.96 -21.27 8.36
N ALA A 445 17.88 -20.40 8.76
CA ALA A 445 17.76 -18.96 8.57
C ALA A 445 17.73 -18.60 7.07
N TRP A 446 16.78 -17.73 6.74
CA TRP A 446 16.56 -17.18 5.41
C TRP A 446 16.29 -18.24 4.33
N LYS A 447 15.61 -19.31 4.72
CA LYS A 447 15.13 -20.37 3.84
C LYS A 447 13.67 -20.65 4.12
N VAL A 448 12.92 -21.07 3.08
CA VAL A 448 11.60 -21.66 3.27
C VAL A 448 11.81 -23.03 3.93
N VAL A 449 11.44 -23.15 5.21
CA VAL A 449 11.59 -24.38 5.98
C VAL A 449 10.41 -25.33 5.81
N GLN A 450 9.24 -24.78 5.47
CA GLN A 450 8.04 -25.52 5.16
C GLN A 450 7.11 -24.68 4.29
N ASN A 451 6.41 -25.34 3.36
CA ASN A 451 5.25 -24.77 2.67
C ASN A 451 3.99 -25.48 3.17
N LEU A 452 3.04 -24.71 3.70
CA LEU A 452 1.71 -25.21 4.01
C LEU A 452 0.83 -25.06 2.78
N LYS A 453 -0.09 -26.00 2.58
CA LYS A 453 -1.11 -25.89 1.53
C LYS A 453 -2.35 -25.23 2.10
N GLY A 454 -2.68 -24.01 1.62
CA GLY A 454 -3.90 -23.30 1.95
C GLY A 454 -5.07 -23.66 1.04
N GLN A 455 -6.14 -22.89 1.11
CA GLN A 455 -7.38 -23.20 0.37
C GLN A 455 -7.39 -22.64 -1.07
N GLY A 456 -6.44 -21.79 -1.44
CA GLY A 456 -6.34 -21.22 -2.78
C GLY A 456 -5.46 -19.98 -2.82
N GLY A 457 -5.20 -19.46 -4.02
CA GLY A 457 -4.58 -18.16 -4.22
C GLY A 457 -5.52 -17.01 -3.88
N GLY A 458 -4.99 -15.78 -3.90
CA GLY A 458 -5.76 -14.57 -3.58
C GLY A 458 -5.67 -14.11 -2.12
N SER A 459 -4.69 -14.62 -1.35
CA SER A 459 -4.43 -14.18 0.03
C SER A 459 -3.88 -12.76 0.06
N LEU A 460 -4.46 -11.91 0.89
CA LEU A 460 -3.99 -10.55 1.19
C LEU A 460 -3.35 -10.45 2.57
N PHE A 461 -3.85 -11.20 3.54
CA PHE A 461 -3.38 -11.12 4.92
C PHE A 461 -3.23 -12.48 5.56
N ILE A 462 -2.15 -12.62 6.30
CA ILE A 462 -1.88 -13.75 7.17
C ILE A 462 -1.61 -13.19 8.57
N LYS A 463 -2.13 -13.83 9.61
CA LYS A 463 -2.02 -13.31 10.96
C LYS A 463 -1.98 -14.40 12.02
N THR A 464 -1.14 -14.18 13.01
CA THR A 464 -1.19 -14.87 14.32
C THR A 464 -0.99 -13.84 15.44
N HIS A 465 -0.94 -14.30 16.67
CA HIS A 465 -0.67 -13.47 17.83
C HIS A 465 0.19 -14.28 18.82
N PRO A 466 1.11 -13.66 19.60
CA PRO A 466 1.97 -14.37 20.54
C PRO A 466 1.24 -15.24 21.58
N LYS A 467 -0.06 -15.00 21.80
CA LYS A 467 -0.91 -15.79 22.71
C LYS A 467 -1.82 -16.78 22.01
N SER A 468 -1.90 -16.72 20.67
CA SER A 468 -2.70 -17.64 19.86
C SER A 468 -1.89 -18.88 19.49
N LYS A 469 -2.58 -20.00 19.37
CA LYS A 469 -2.03 -21.22 18.78
C LYS A 469 -2.47 -21.44 17.34
N TYR A 470 -3.06 -20.43 16.72
CA TYR A 470 -3.59 -20.52 15.38
C TYR A 470 -2.95 -19.47 14.44
N LEU A 471 -2.84 -19.88 13.18
CA LEU A 471 -2.47 -19.01 12.06
C LEU A 471 -3.68 -18.88 11.14
N TYR A 472 -4.12 -17.67 10.90
CA TYR A 472 -5.26 -17.36 10.04
C TYR A 472 -4.77 -16.84 8.67
N VAL A 473 -5.37 -17.35 7.60
CA VAL A 473 -5.03 -16.97 6.22
C VAL A 473 -6.33 -16.67 5.47
N ASP A 474 -6.48 -15.42 5.02
CA ASP A 474 -7.59 -15.01 4.17
C ASP A 474 -7.32 -15.30 2.69
N THR A 475 -8.35 -15.27 1.87
CA THR A 475 -8.26 -15.42 0.41
C THR A 475 -9.33 -14.59 -0.31
N PRO A 476 -9.47 -13.27 0.02
CA PRO A 476 -10.59 -12.45 -0.49
C PRO A 476 -10.55 -12.21 -2.00
N LEU A 477 -9.42 -12.39 -2.66
CA LEU A 477 -9.29 -12.19 -4.12
C LEU A 477 -9.43 -13.51 -4.91
N ASN A 478 -9.76 -14.62 -4.25
CA ASN A 478 -10.04 -15.85 -4.95
C ASN A 478 -11.38 -15.74 -5.70
N PRO A 479 -11.45 -16.14 -6.99
CA PRO A 479 -12.69 -16.07 -7.77
C PRO A 479 -13.76 -17.10 -7.33
N ASP A 480 -13.36 -18.17 -6.64
CA ASP A 480 -14.32 -19.12 -6.03
C ASP A 480 -14.90 -18.51 -4.76
N ALA A 481 -16.23 -18.29 -4.78
CA ALA A 481 -16.95 -17.73 -3.63
C ALA A 481 -16.81 -18.58 -2.36
N LYS A 482 -16.72 -19.90 -2.46
CA LYS A 482 -16.51 -20.77 -1.29
C LYS A 482 -15.19 -20.48 -0.59
N ILE A 483 -14.18 -20.10 -1.36
CA ILE A 483 -12.85 -19.75 -0.86
C ILE A 483 -12.83 -18.30 -0.36
N SER A 484 -13.29 -17.33 -1.15
CA SER A 484 -13.25 -15.92 -0.77
C SER A 484 -14.15 -15.56 0.42
N GLN A 485 -15.12 -16.39 0.73
CA GLN A 485 -16.09 -16.21 1.82
C GLN A 485 -15.70 -16.87 3.14
N SER A 486 -14.54 -17.50 3.19
CA SER A 486 -14.05 -18.27 4.34
C SER A 486 -12.60 -17.97 4.65
N VAL A 487 -12.12 -18.46 5.79
CA VAL A 487 -10.74 -18.28 6.25
C VAL A 487 -10.15 -19.64 6.63
N ALA A 488 -8.91 -19.90 6.18
CA ALA A 488 -8.16 -21.08 6.60
C ALA A 488 -7.48 -20.82 7.96
N VAL A 489 -7.54 -21.79 8.86
CA VAL A 489 -6.96 -21.73 10.20
C VAL A 489 -6.06 -22.94 10.43
N PHE A 490 -4.78 -22.71 10.63
CA PHE A 490 -3.77 -23.73 10.89
C PHE A 490 -3.48 -23.81 12.39
N ASP A 491 -3.32 -25.04 12.91
CA ASP A 491 -2.87 -25.30 14.27
C ASP A 491 -1.34 -25.22 14.32
N LEU A 492 -0.80 -24.21 15.00
CA LEU A 492 0.65 -23.98 15.12
C LEU A 492 1.38 -25.05 15.92
N GLU A 493 0.67 -25.81 16.75
CA GLU A 493 1.24 -26.94 17.50
C GLU A 493 1.36 -28.20 16.61
N ASN A 494 0.59 -28.26 15.49
CA ASN A 494 0.63 -29.39 14.57
C ASN A 494 0.31 -28.97 13.12
N LEU A 495 1.29 -28.36 12.45
CA LEU A 495 1.17 -27.86 11.08
C LEU A 495 1.08 -28.95 10.00
N ASP A 496 1.28 -30.22 10.37
CA ASP A 496 1.09 -31.35 9.46
C ASP A 496 -0.39 -31.77 9.34
N LYS A 497 -1.24 -31.30 10.24
CA LYS A 497 -2.70 -31.49 10.13
C LYS A 497 -3.30 -30.57 9.05
N PRO A 498 -4.39 -31.02 8.39
CA PRO A 498 -5.17 -30.15 7.54
C PRO A 498 -5.68 -28.92 8.31
N TYR A 499 -5.70 -27.76 7.64
CA TYR A 499 -6.32 -26.55 8.20
C TYR A 499 -7.84 -26.74 8.40
N GLN A 500 -8.39 -25.96 9.32
CA GLN A 500 -9.83 -25.79 9.49
C GLN A 500 -10.31 -24.63 8.62
N VAL A 501 -11.56 -24.69 8.17
CA VAL A 501 -12.21 -23.60 7.42
C VAL A 501 -13.28 -22.98 8.29
N LEU A 502 -13.20 -21.66 8.52
CA LEU A 502 -14.23 -20.90 9.21
C LEU A 502 -15.12 -20.20 8.17
N PRO A 503 -16.45 -20.46 8.19
CA PRO A 503 -17.40 -19.89 7.24
C PRO A 503 -17.81 -18.46 7.65
N ILE A 504 -16.86 -17.53 7.65
CA ILE A 504 -17.00 -16.19 8.22
C ILE A 504 -18.13 -15.39 7.56
N ALA A 505 -18.28 -15.49 6.23
CA ALA A 505 -19.35 -14.78 5.52
C ALA A 505 -20.74 -15.32 5.87
N GLU A 506 -20.87 -16.63 6.09
CA GLU A 506 -22.12 -17.23 6.59
C GLU A 506 -22.45 -16.69 7.99
N TRP A 507 -21.46 -16.63 8.88
CA TRP A 507 -21.64 -16.11 10.23
C TRP A 507 -22.01 -14.61 10.25
N ALA A 508 -21.61 -13.85 9.24
CA ALA A 508 -22.01 -12.46 9.12
C ALA A 508 -23.53 -12.29 8.92
N GLY A 509 -24.22 -13.28 8.33
CA GLY A 509 -25.66 -13.27 8.13
C GLY A 509 -26.14 -12.06 7.33
N LEU A 510 -25.43 -11.71 6.23
CA LEU A 510 -25.80 -10.61 5.36
C LEU A 510 -26.95 -11.01 4.44
N SER A 511 -27.86 -10.07 4.16
CA SER A 511 -29.15 -10.35 3.50
C SER A 511 -29.08 -10.47 1.97
N ASP A 512 -28.01 -9.97 1.35
CA ASP A 512 -27.86 -9.96 -0.11
C ASP A 512 -27.23 -11.25 -0.65
N ASP A 513 -27.59 -11.62 -1.89
CA ASP A 513 -27.15 -12.87 -2.54
C ASP A 513 -25.77 -12.80 -3.20
N GLY A 514 -25.12 -11.63 -3.24
CA GLY A 514 -23.81 -11.45 -3.86
C GLY A 514 -22.68 -12.18 -3.14
N ALA A 515 -21.67 -12.63 -3.91
CA ALA A 515 -20.45 -13.20 -3.33
C ALA A 515 -19.78 -12.19 -2.39
N LYS A 516 -19.39 -12.65 -1.19
CA LYS A 516 -18.72 -11.84 -0.19
C LYS A 516 -17.21 -12.01 -0.27
N ARG A 517 -16.51 -11.02 0.25
CA ARG A 517 -15.08 -11.10 0.56
C ARG A 517 -14.90 -11.08 2.07
N VAL A 518 -14.13 -12.03 2.56
CA VAL A 518 -13.69 -12.06 3.96
C VAL A 518 -12.23 -11.64 3.97
N VAL A 519 -11.95 -10.52 4.63
CA VAL A 519 -10.61 -9.92 4.54
C VAL A 519 -10.05 -9.56 5.90
N GLN A 520 -8.75 -9.72 6.02
CA GLN A 520 -7.87 -9.30 7.10
C GLN A 520 -8.25 -9.84 8.47
N PRO A 521 -7.69 -10.99 8.87
CA PRO A 521 -7.67 -11.38 10.28
C PRO A 521 -6.89 -10.31 11.08
N GLU A 522 -7.49 -9.77 12.13
CA GLU A 522 -6.82 -8.84 13.05
C GLU A 522 -7.19 -9.17 14.49
N PHE A 523 -6.18 -9.28 15.34
CA PHE A 523 -6.38 -9.57 16.76
C PHE A 523 -6.70 -8.31 17.56
N ASN A 524 -7.45 -8.48 18.65
CA ASN A 524 -7.48 -7.48 19.69
C ASN A 524 -6.16 -7.50 20.49
N LYS A 525 -5.93 -6.47 21.33
CA LYS A 525 -4.71 -6.39 22.18
C LYS A 525 -4.53 -7.61 23.08
N ALA A 526 -5.62 -8.18 23.59
CA ALA A 526 -5.56 -9.35 24.47
C ALA A 526 -5.14 -10.63 23.75
N GLY A 527 -5.33 -10.71 22.42
CA GLY A 527 -5.02 -11.88 21.59
C GLY A 527 -6.02 -13.02 21.78
N ASP A 528 -7.23 -12.73 22.21
CA ASP A 528 -8.31 -13.71 22.43
C ASP A 528 -9.49 -13.55 21.48
N GLU A 529 -9.48 -12.51 20.65
CA GLU A 529 -10.46 -12.28 19.59
C GLU A 529 -9.77 -12.02 18.26
N VAL A 530 -10.34 -12.56 17.19
CA VAL A 530 -9.93 -12.29 15.79
C VAL A 530 -11.10 -11.68 15.05
N TRP A 531 -10.87 -10.54 14.40
CA TRP A 531 -11.86 -9.76 13.69
C TRP A 531 -11.68 -9.95 12.19
N PHE A 532 -12.78 -10.00 11.45
CA PHE A 532 -12.80 -10.13 9.99
C PHE A 532 -13.79 -9.15 9.39
N SER A 533 -13.40 -8.43 8.35
CA SER A 533 -14.34 -7.64 7.55
C SER A 533 -15.02 -8.50 6.50
N VAL A 534 -16.34 -8.33 6.34
CA VAL A 534 -17.16 -9.05 5.35
C VAL A 534 -17.94 -8.04 4.53
N TRP A 535 -17.74 -8.04 3.22
CA TRP A 535 -18.36 -7.08 2.30
C TRP A 535 -18.41 -7.62 0.86
N SER A 536 -19.22 -6.99 0.00
CA SER A 536 -19.28 -7.27 -1.45
C SER A 536 -19.13 -6.00 -2.29
N ALA A 537 -20.10 -5.09 -2.26
CA ALA A 537 -20.10 -3.86 -3.03
C ALA A 537 -20.54 -2.66 -2.17
N LYS A 538 -20.39 -1.45 -2.70
CA LYS A 538 -20.65 -0.18 -1.99
C LYS A 538 -22.09 -0.04 -1.47
N ASP A 539 -23.05 -0.50 -2.24
CA ASP A 539 -24.48 -0.42 -1.97
C ASP A 539 -25.03 -1.65 -1.27
N LYS A 540 -24.16 -2.55 -0.84
CA LYS A 540 -24.51 -3.80 -0.17
C LYS A 540 -24.21 -3.74 1.31
N GLU A 541 -24.96 -4.55 2.06
CA GLU A 541 -24.73 -4.73 3.49
C GLU A 541 -23.34 -5.31 3.75
N SER A 542 -22.70 -4.86 4.83
CA SER A 542 -21.40 -5.35 5.27
C SER A 542 -21.38 -5.54 6.78
N ALA A 543 -20.40 -6.28 7.28
CA ALA A 543 -20.26 -6.55 8.69
C ALA A 543 -18.79 -6.74 9.09
N ILE A 544 -18.55 -6.69 10.40
CA ILE A 544 -17.33 -7.18 11.02
C ILE A 544 -17.71 -8.37 11.88
N VAL A 545 -17.07 -9.50 11.62
CA VAL A 545 -17.27 -10.76 12.37
C VAL A 545 -16.16 -10.92 13.38
N VAL A 546 -16.51 -11.12 14.64
CA VAL A 546 -15.57 -11.35 15.75
C VAL A 546 -15.63 -12.80 16.16
N VAL A 547 -14.48 -13.46 16.13
CA VAL A 547 -14.30 -14.87 16.47
C VAL A 547 -13.53 -14.98 17.79
N ASP A 548 -13.93 -15.88 18.65
CA ASP A 548 -13.16 -16.28 19.83
C ASP A 548 -11.99 -17.17 19.41
N ASP A 549 -10.75 -16.70 19.63
CA ASP A 549 -9.53 -17.39 19.16
C ASP A 549 -9.37 -18.78 19.78
N LYS A 550 -9.78 -18.94 21.05
CA LYS A 550 -9.58 -20.19 21.76
C LYS A 550 -10.52 -21.32 21.27
N THR A 551 -11.75 -20.96 20.97
CA THR A 551 -12.81 -21.92 20.61
C THR A 551 -13.05 -22.01 19.10
N LEU A 552 -12.53 -21.06 18.31
CA LEU A 552 -12.79 -20.88 16.89
C LEU A 552 -14.29 -20.73 16.56
N LYS A 553 -15.07 -20.16 17.47
CA LYS A 553 -16.52 -19.95 17.31
C LYS A 553 -16.83 -18.47 17.15
N LEU A 554 -17.95 -18.21 16.47
CA LEU A 554 -18.52 -16.86 16.39
C LEU A 554 -18.76 -16.32 17.80
N LYS A 555 -18.22 -15.12 18.07
CA LYS A 555 -18.44 -14.38 19.32
C LYS A 555 -19.51 -13.31 19.15
N THR A 556 -19.40 -12.50 18.11
CA THR A 556 -20.40 -11.47 17.78
C THR A 556 -20.24 -10.98 16.34
N VAL A 557 -21.26 -10.29 15.83
CA VAL A 557 -21.26 -9.62 14.53
C VAL A 557 -21.59 -8.17 14.75
N ILE A 558 -20.73 -7.27 14.25
CA ILE A 558 -20.95 -5.83 14.26
C ILE A 558 -21.55 -5.44 12.91
N LYS A 559 -22.81 -5.00 12.93
CA LYS A 559 -23.52 -4.50 11.75
C LYS A 559 -23.94 -3.06 12.00
N ASP A 560 -23.64 -2.19 11.08
CA ASP A 560 -24.12 -0.80 11.07
C ASP A 560 -24.16 -0.34 9.60
N PRO A 561 -25.24 0.31 9.15
CA PRO A 561 -25.36 0.84 7.78
C PRO A 561 -24.23 1.81 7.38
N LYS A 562 -23.53 2.37 8.36
CA LYS A 562 -22.37 3.25 8.13
C LYS A 562 -21.08 2.49 7.81
N LEU A 563 -21.01 1.19 8.02
CA LEU A 563 -19.85 0.36 7.68
C LEU A 563 -19.84 0.04 6.18
N ILE A 564 -19.58 1.04 5.35
CA ILE A 564 -19.59 0.91 3.89
C ILE A 564 -18.27 0.34 3.40
N THR A 565 -18.31 -0.85 2.78
CA THR A 565 -17.12 -1.55 2.24
C THR A 565 -15.92 -1.50 3.19
N PRO A 566 -16.00 -2.15 4.36
CA PRO A 566 -14.89 -2.21 5.30
C PRO A 566 -13.81 -3.13 4.72
N THR A 567 -12.79 -2.55 4.07
CA THR A 567 -11.76 -3.31 3.36
C THR A 567 -10.60 -3.76 4.24
N GLY A 568 -10.55 -3.29 5.46
CA GLY A 568 -9.53 -3.67 6.43
C GLY A 568 -9.77 -3.01 7.77
N HIS A 569 -9.18 -3.57 8.80
CA HIS A 569 -9.22 -2.99 10.15
C HIS A 569 -7.89 -3.25 10.84
N PHE A 570 -7.51 -2.34 11.72
CA PHE A 570 -6.23 -2.33 12.40
C PHE A 570 -6.46 -2.10 13.89
N ASN A 571 -6.03 -3.04 14.72
CA ASN A 571 -5.91 -2.76 16.14
C ASN A 571 -4.74 -1.79 16.35
N VAL A 572 -4.99 -0.65 16.98
CA VAL A 572 -4.01 0.43 17.08
C VAL A 572 -2.77 0.02 17.88
N TYR A 573 -2.92 -0.77 18.94
CA TYR A 573 -1.80 -1.28 19.74
C TYR A 573 -0.93 -2.25 18.94
N ASN A 574 -1.54 -3.24 18.27
CA ASN A 574 -0.80 -4.21 17.46
C ASN A 574 -0.03 -3.51 16.33
N THR A 575 -0.63 -2.45 15.76
CA THR A 575 0.01 -1.63 14.72
C THR A 575 1.18 -0.82 15.25
N GLN A 576 1.09 -0.27 16.45
CA GLN A 576 2.17 0.50 17.09
C GLN A 576 3.36 -0.41 17.45
N HIS A 577 3.08 -1.59 17.95
CA HIS A 577 4.09 -2.51 18.48
C HIS A 577 4.53 -3.57 17.48
N ASP A 578 4.05 -3.52 16.23
CA ASP A 578 4.35 -4.48 15.16
C ASP A 578 4.15 -5.93 15.64
N ILE A 579 2.96 -6.23 16.16
CA ILE A 579 2.55 -7.55 16.62
C ILE A 579 1.77 -8.25 15.50
N TYR A 580 2.33 -9.30 14.96
CA TYR A 580 1.74 -10.13 13.91
C TYR A 580 2.35 -11.53 13.82
#